data_8290c2bb6f6913f3af54f6bfb598d0fe
#
_entry.id   8290c2bb6f6913f3af54f6bfb598d0fe
#
_cell.length_a   1.000
_cell.length_b   1.000
_cell.length_c   1.000
_cell.angle_alpha   90.00
_cell.angle_beta   90.00
_cell.angle_gamma   90.00
#
_symmetry.space_group_name_H-M   'P 1'
#
loop_
_entity.id
_entity.type
_entity.pdbx_description
1 polymer ?
#
loop_
_entity_poly.entity_id
_entity_poly.type
_entity_poly.pdbx_seq_one_letter_code
_entity_poly.pdbx_strand_id
1 'polypeptide(L)'
;KSKKILSLDLGSIIAGAKFRGEFEERLKSILKEVSENQDSIILFIDEAHTLIGAGGTAGQGDAANLLKPALARGELRTIGATTWSEYKKYIEKDAALARRFQLVHVKEPEPEVAVSMLRGVAPSLEKHHGVLILESGLKEAVALSSRYIVGRQLPDKAISVLDTACSRVAIAQNSKPLALQGLS
;
A
#
# COMPACT_ATOMS: atom_id res chain seq x y z
N LYS A 1 -18.77 -4.84 19.69
CA LYS A 1 -17.75 -5.86 19.37
C LYS A 1 -16.66 -5.22 18.54
N SER A 2 -15.39 -5.42 18.90
CA SER A 2 -14.25 -4.96 18.10
C SER A 2 -14.21 -5.73 16.79
N LYS A 3 -14.08 -5.01 15.65
CA LYS A 3 -13.86 -5.64 14.35
C LYS A 3 -12.36 -5.77 14.09
N LYS A 4 -11.96 -6.84 13.43
CA LYS A 4 -10.58 -7.10 13.00
C LYS A 4 -10.48 -6.88 11.50
N ILE A 5 -9.42 -6.20 11.05
CA ILE A 5 -9.08 -6.09 9.64
C ILE A 5 -8.01 -7.13 9.34
N LEU A 6 -8.27 -8.01 8.39
CA LEU A 6 -7.34 -9.03 7.93
C LEU A 6 -6.92 -8.71 6.49
N SER A 7 -5.63 -8.60 6.25
CA SER A 7 -5.09 -8.43 4.89
C SER A 7 -5.05 -9.77 4.16
N LEU A 8 -5.62 -9.82 2.97
CA LEU A 8 -5.52 -10.96 2.07
C LEU A 8 -4.30 -10.78 1.17
N ASP A 9 -3.23 -11.49 1.48
CA ASP A 9 -2.02 -11.54 0.66
C ASP A 9 -2.06 -12.76 -0.26
N LEU A 10 -2.50 -12.56 -1.49
CA LEU A 10 -2.56 -13.62 -2.49
C LEU A 10 -1.18 -14.11 -2.93
N GLY A 11 -0.17 -13.23 -2.91
CA GLY A 11 1.20 -13.60 -3.26
C GLY A 11 1.73 -14.67 -2.31
N SER A 12 1.52 -14.48 -1.00
CA SER A 12 1.90 -15.46 0.02
C SER A 12 1.13 -16.79 -0.10
N ILE A 13 -0.16 -16.74 -0.45
CA ILE A 13 -0.97 -17.96 -0.63
C ILE A 13 -0.49 -18.74 -1.86
N ILE A 14 -0.19 -18.05 -2.97
CA ILE A 14 0.34 -18.67 -4.20
C ILE A 14 1.73 -19.27 -3.94
N ALA A 15 2.64 -18.52 -3.32
CA ALA A 15 3.98 -18.98 -3.03
C ALA A 15 4.02 -20.21 -2.10
N GLY A 16 3.02 -20.36 -1.21
CA GLY A 16 2.90 -21.50 -0.32
C GLY A 16 2.20 -22.73 -0.91
N ALA A 17 1.65 -22.63 -2.12
CA ALA A 17 0.93 -23.72 -2.79
C ALA A 17 1.84 -24.42 -3.82
N LYS A 18 1.95 -25.75 -3.74
CA LYS A 18 2.75 -26.56 -4.69
C LYS A 18 2.01 -26.79 -6.01
N PHE A 19 0.69 -26.80 -5.97
CA PHE A 19 -0.19 -27.05 -7.12
C PHE A 19 -1.38 -26.11 -7.11
N ARG A 20 -1.96 -25.86 -8.28
CA ARG A 20 -3.12 -25.00 -8.49
C ARG A 20 -4.31 -25.35 -7.57
N GLY A 21 -4.62 -26.64 -7.43
CA GLY A 21 -5.72 -27.11 -6.58
C GLY A 21 -5.53 -26.77 -5.10
N GLU A 22 -4.30 -26.83 -4.59
CA GLU A 22 -3.97 -26.47 -3.21
C GLU A 22 -4.20 -24.98 -2.92
N PHE A 23 -3.86 -24.12 -3.90
CA PHE A 23 -4.17 -22.69 -3.81
C PHE A 23 -5.67 -22.42 -3.72
N GLU A 24 -6.46 -23.06 -4.63
CA GLU A 24 -7.91 -22.90 -4.64
C GLU A 24 -8.56 -23.38 -3.34
N GLU A 25 -8.14 -24.52 -2.79
CA GLU A 25 -8.64 -25.05 -1.52
C GLU A 25 -8.31 -24.12 -0.35
N ARG A 26 -7.08 -23.61 -0.27
CA ARG A 26 -6.67 -22.67 0.77
C ARG A 26 -7.48 -21.36 0.70
N LEU A 27 -7.64 -20.81 -0.51
CA LEU A 27 -8.42 -19.60 -0.69
C LEU A 27 -9.89 -19.84 -0.33
N LYS A 28 -10.50 -20.94 -0.77
CA LYS A 28 -11.88 -21.31 -0.38
C LYS A 28 -12.06 -21.44 1.13
N SER A 29 -11.09 -22.05 1.81
CA SER A 29 -11.10 -22.18 3.27
C SER A 29 -11.07 -20.82 3.98
N ILE A 30 -10.19 -19.91 3.53
CA ILE A 30 -10.10 -18.55 4.07
C ILE A 30 -11.41 -17.79 3.83
N LEU A 31 -11.94 -17.84 2.62
CA LEU A 31 -13.19 -17.15 2.26
C LEU A 31 -14.37 -17.67 3.08
N LYS A 32 -14.45 -18.98 3.32
CA LYS A 32 -15.47 -19.58 4.16
C LYS A 32 -15.37 -19.07 5.61
N GLU A 33 -14.18 -19.08 6.19
CA GLU A 33 -13.95 -18.59 7.55
C GLU A 33 -14.31 -17.10 7.69
N VAL A 34 -13.94 -16.27 6.72
CA VAL A 34 -14.29 -14.85 6.69
C VAL A 34 -15.81 -14.65 6.57
N SER A 35 -16.47 -15.42 5.71
CA SER A 35 -17.92 -15.35 5.51
C SER A 35 -18.70 -15.76 6.78
N GLU A 36 -18.27 -16.81 7.46
CA GLU A 36 -18.87 -17.26 8.73
C GLU A 36 -18.69 -16.24 9.87
N ASN A 37 -17.65 -15.39 9.78
CA ASN A 37 -17.30 -14.38 10.78
C ASN A 37 -17.46 -12.93 10.28
N GLN A 38 -18.31 -12.69 9.29
CA GLN A 38 -18.47 -11.36 8.64
C GLN A 38 -18.87 -10.23 9.60
N ASP A 39 -19.40 -10.53 10.80
CA ASP A 39 -19.71 -9.52 11.81
C ASP A 39 -18.49 -9.04 12.60
N SER A 40 -17.39 -9.79 12.58
CA SER A 40 -16.17 -9.51 13.33
C SER A 40 -14.94 -9.29 12.43
N ILE A 41 -14.98 -9.72 11.18
CA ILE A 41 -13.87 -9.64 10.23
C ILE A 41 -14.21 -8.69 9.08
N ILE A 42 -13.24 -7.85 8.73
CA ILE A 42 -13.22 -7.05 7.50
C ILE A 42 -11.99 -7.48 6.71
N LEU A 43 -12.19 -7.92 5.47
CA LEU A 43 -11.10 -8.32 4.60
C LEU A 43 -10.50 -7.08 3.92
N PHE A 44 -9.20 -6.89 4.00
CA PHE A 44 -8.48 -5.87 3.24
C PHE A 44 -7.75 -6.51 2.07
N ILE A 45 -7.97 -5.98 0.88
CA ILE A 45 -7.36 -6.47 -0.36
C ILE A 45 -6.62 -5.30 -1.00
N ASP A 46 -5.30 -5.36 -0.97
CA ASP A 46 -4.48 -4.41 -1.71
C ASP A 46 -4.44 -4.78 -3.19
N GLU A 47 -4.25 -3.78 -4.04
CA GLU A 47 -4.31 -3.94 -5.51
C GLU A 47 -5.53 -4.76 -5.98
N ALA A 48 -6.72 -4.42 -5.43
CA ALA A 48 -7.95 -5.17 -5.65
C ALA A 48 -8.32 -5.37 -7.14
N HIS A 49 -7.81 -4.52 -8.03
CA HIS A 49 -7.95 -4.66 -9.47
C HIS A 49 -7.34 -5.96 -10.02
N THR A 50 -6.30 -6.50 -9.37
CA THR A 50 -5.65 -7.76 -9.79
C THR A 50 -6.58 -8.95 -9.65
N LEU A 51 -7.50 -8.90 -8.69
CA LEU A 51 -8.51 -9.93 -8.46
C LEU A 51 -9.67 -9.87 -9.45
N ILE A 52 -9.89 -8.70 -10.04
CA ILE A 52 -11.08 -8.41 -10.83
C ILE A 52 -10.73 -8.34 -12.32
N GLY A 53 -9.54 -7.87 -12.61
CA GLY A 53 -9.08 -7.53 -13.96
C GLY A 53 -8.63 -8.67 -14.84
N ALA A 54 -8.78 -9.89 -14.44
CA ALA A 54 -8.49 -11.10 -15.23
C ALA A 54 -7.33 -10.98 -16.24
N GLY A 55 -6.41 -11.88 -16.23
CA GLY A 55 -5.40 -12.01 -17.28
C GLY A 55 -3.98 -11.70 -16.85
N GLY A 56 -3.73 -11.75 -15.55
CA GLY A 56 -2.39 -11.81 -15.02
C GLY A 56 -1.81 -13.22 -15.03
N THR A 57 -0.70 -13.39 -14.41
CA THR A 57 0.02 -14.64 -14.18
C THR A 57 -0.87 -15.80 -13.70
N ALA A 58 -0.47 -17.03 -13.99
CA ALA A 58 -1.14 -18.23 -13.54
C ALA A 58 -1.44 -18.20 -12.03
N GLY A 59 -2.69 -18.41 -11.64
CA GLY A 59 -3.18 -18.33 -10.26
C GLY A 59 -4.03 -17.09 -9.92
N GLN A 60 -3.79 -15.94 -10.54
CA GLN A 60 -4.60 -14.72 -10.28
C GLN A 60 -6.01 -14.82 -10.89
N GLY A 61 -6.16 -15.44 -12.07
CA GLY A 61 -7.46 -15.68 -12.69
C GLY A 61 -8.34 -16.59 -11.83
N ASP A 62 -7.75 -17.52 -11.11
CA ASP A 62 -8.46 -18.46 -10.25
C ASP A 62 -8.95 -17.76 -8.96
N ALA A 63 -8.16 -16.87 -8.40
CA ALA A 63 -8.57 -16.04 -7.27
C ALA A 63 -9.76 -15.16 -7.63
N ALA A 64 -9.73 -14.52 -8.80
CA ALA A 64 -10.83 -13.69 -9.29
C ALA A 64 -12.13 -14.49 -9.44
N ASN A 65 -12.04 -15.71 -9.98
CA ASN A 65 -13.19 -16.59 -10.17
C ASN A 65 -13.83 -17.03 -8.84
N LEU A 66 -13.05 -17.14 -7.78
CA LEU A 66 -13.55 -17.50 -6.45
C LEU A 66 -14.08 -16.29 -5.66
N LEU A 67 -13.35 -15.17 -5.71
CA LEU A 67 -13.68 -13.97 -4.94
C LEU A 67 -14.83 -13.16 -5.53
N LYS A 68 -14.86 -12.99 -6.85
CA LYS A 68 -15.85 -12.17 -7.53
C LYS A 68 -17.31 -12.58 -7.23
N PRO A 69 -17.69 -13.87 -7.25
CA PRO A 69 -19.03 -14.27 -6.84
C PRO A 69 -19.36 -13.95 -5.39
N ALA A 70 -18.44 -14.19 -4.46
CA ALA A 70 -18.63 -13.92 -3.03
C ALA A 70 -18.75 -12.42 -2.74
N LEU A 71 -17.93 -11.59 -3.39
CA LEU A 71 -18.01 -10.14 -3.33
C LEU A 71 -19.34 -9.63 -3.94
N ALA A 72 -19.74 -10.16 -5.10
CA ALA A 72 -20.97 -9.78 -5.76
C ALA A 72 -22.23 -10.14 -4.96
N ARG A 73 -22.20 -11.22 -4.18
CA ARG A 73 -23.29 -11.60 -3.27
C ARG A 73 -23.28 -10.83 -1.93
N GLY A 74 -22.20 -10.10 -1.65
CA GLY A 74 -22.04 -9.36 -0.38
C GLY A 74 -21.77 -10.26 0.83
N GLU A 75 -21.25 -11.45 0.60
CA GLU A 75 -20.91 -12.43 1.65
C GLU A 75 -19.63 -12.04 2.41
N LEU A 76 -18.85 -11.13 1.85
CA LEU A 76 -17.58 -10.67 2.39
C LEU A 76 -17.63 -9.16 2.65
N ARG A 77 -17.36 -8.75 3.88
CA ARG A 77 -17.10 -7.33 4.19
C ARG A 77 -15.68 -7.00 3.78
N THR A 78 -15.52 -6.22 2.72
CA THR A 78 -14.23 -6.03 2.08
C THR A 78 -13.90 -4.56 1.90
N ILE A 79 -12.65 -4.20 2.14
CA ILE A 79 -12.03 -2.95 1.75
C ILE A 79 -11.03 -3.28 0.65
N GLY A 80 -11.24 -2.77 -0.56
CA GLY A 80 -10.29 -2.90 -1.67
C GLY A 80 -9.54 -1.60 -1.88
N ALA A 81 -8.21 -1.67 -1.97
CA ALA A 81 -7.38 -0.55 -2.37
C ALA A 81 -6.93 -0.72 -3.83
N THR A 82 -6.95 0.35 -4.61
CA THR A 82 -6.52 0.35 -6.00
C THR A 82 -6.23 1.79 -6.45
N THR A 83 -5.55 1.95 -7.57
CA THR A 83 -5.36 3.28 -8.18
C THR A 83 -6.63 3.74 -8.90
N TRP A 84 -6.75 5.06 -9.11
CA TRP A 84 -7.90 5.62 -9.83
C TRP A 84 -8.02 5.10 -11.26
N SER A 85 -6.90 4.96 -11.96
CA SER A 85 -6.87 4.44 -13.34
C SER A 85 -7.34 2.99 -13.43
N GLU A 86 -6.92 2.16 -12.48
CA GLU A 86 -7.30 0.74 -12.41
C GLU A 86 -8.75 0.56 -11.97
N TYR A 87 -9.23 1.38 -11.03
CA TYR A 87 -10.65 1.43 -10.68
C TYR A 87 -11.52 1.67 -11.92
N LYS A 88 -11.20 2.71 -12.70
CA LYS A 88 -11.91 3.06 -13.95
C LYS A 88 -11.84 1.95 -14.99
N LYS A 89 -10.70 1.28 -15.09
CA LYS A 89 -10.47 0.25 -16.10
C LYS A 89 -11.17 -1.07 -15.78
N TYR A 90 -11.18 -1.48 -14.52
CA TYR A 90 -11.56 -2.84 -14.13
C TYR A 90 -12.81 -2.91 -13.26
N ILE A 91 -12.96 -2.03 -12.24
CA ILE A 91 -14.05 -2.13 -11.27
C ILE A 91 -15.30 -1.41 -11.75
N GLU A 92 -15.16 -0.17 -12.21
CA GLU A 92 -16.30 0.65 -12.64
C GLU A 92 -17.09 0.02 -13.80
N LYS A 93 -16.40 -0.67 -14.69
CA LYS A 93 -17.02 -1.34 -15.84
C LYS A 93 -17.74 -2.64 -15.50
N ASP A 94 -17.47 -3.20 -14.34
CA ASP A 94 -18.12 -4.42 -13.85
C ASP A 94 -19.36 -4.05 -13.03
N ALA A 95 -20.54 -4.15 -13.65
CA ALA A 95 -21.80 -3.77 -13.02
C ALA A 95 -22.11 -4.54 -11.72
N ALA A 96 -21.61 -5.78 -11.57
CA ALA A 96 -21.83 -6.59 -10.37
C ALA A 96 -21.01 -6.05 -9.19
N LEU A 97 -19.79 -5.60 -9.44
CA LEU A 97 -18.88 -5.06 -8.42
C LEU A 97 -19.16 -3.59 -8.14
N ALA A 98 -19.40 -2.78 -9.18
CA ALA A 98 -19.73 -1.36 -9.01
C ALA A 98 -20.94 -1.12 -8.12
N ARG A 99 -21.92 -2.02 -8.10
CA ARG A 99 -23.08 -1.96 -7.22
C ARG A 99 -22.80 -2.36 -5.77
N ARG A 100 -21.69 -3.04 -5.51
CA ARG A 100 -21.35 -3.61 -4.19
C ARG A 100 -20.24 -2.85 -3.48
N PHE A 101 -19.40 -2.14 -4.24
CA PHE A 101 -18.35 -1.32 -3.68
C PHE A 101 -18.75 0.16 -3.69
N GLN A 102 -18.71 0.78 -2.52
CA GLN A 102 -18.79 2.23 -2.41
C GLN A 102 -17.38 2.81 -2.59
N LEU A 103 -17.24 3.73 -3.54
CA LEU A 103 -15.98 4.42 -3.78
C LEU A 103 -15.68 5.42 -2.66
N VAL A 104 -14.47 5.32 -2.10
CA VAL A 104 -13.87 6.32 -1.23
C VAL A 104 -12.62 6.86 -1.92
N HIS A 105 -12.70 8.07 -2.43
CA HIS A 105 -11.59 8.70 -3.14
C HIS A 105 -10.63 9.36 -2.15
N VAL A 106 -9.43 8.81 -2.00
CA VAL A 106 -8.34 9.40 -1.21
C VAL A 106 -7.54 10.32 -2.14
N LYS A 107 -7.72 11.65 -1.95
CA LYS A 107 -7.02 12.66 -2.75
C LYS A 107 -5.61 12.91 -2.23
N GLU A 108 -4.75 13.41 -3.12
CA GLU A 108 -3.45 13.96 -2.70
C GLU A 108 -3.68 15.10 -1.68
N PRO A 109 -2.98 15.08 -0.53
CA PRO A 109 -3.16 16.13 0.48
C PRO A 109 -2.51 17.45 0.01
N GLU A 110 -3.05 18.56 0.51
CA GLU A 110 -2.43 19.87 0.35
C GLU A 110 -1.06 19.90 1.06
N PRO A 111 -0.12 20.76 0.62
CA PRO A 111 1.24 20.80 1.16
C PRO A 111 1.33 20.94 2.68
N GLU A 112 0.50 21.77 3.30
CA GLU A 112 0.47 21.98 4.74
C GLU A 112 0.04 20.72 5.49
N VAL A 113 -0.92 19.99 4.95
CA VAL A 113 -1.38 18.70 5.49
C VAL A 113 -0.29 17.65 5.33
N ALA A 114 0.40 17.62 4.19
CA ALA A 114 1.52 16.73 3.95
C ALA A 114 2.67 16.98 4.95
N VAL A 115 3.01 18.23 5.26
CA VAL A 115 4.00 18.56 6.30
C VAL A 115 3.56 17.99 7.66
N SER A 116 2.27 18.10 8.00
CA SER A 116 1.75 17.53 9.24
C SER A 116 1.83 16.00 9.26
N MET A 117 1.63 15.33 8.13
CA MET A 117 1.82 13.89 8.00
C MET A 117 3.29 13.51 8.18
N LEU A 118 4.23 14.27 7.58
CA LEU A 118 5.66 14.04 7.73
C LEU A 118 6.13 14.17 9.18
N ARG A 119 5.57 15.11 9.99
CA ARG A 119 5.85 15.18 11.43
C ARG A 119 5.53 13.88 12.15
N GLY A 120 4.48 13.18 11.75
CA GLY A 120 4.14 11.86 12.31
C GLY A 120 5.13 10.76 11.95
N VAL A 121 5.78 10.85 10.80
CA VAL A 121 6.74 9.86 10.29
C VAL A 121 8.18 10.18 10.75
N ALA A 122 8.51 11.46 10.96
CA ALA A 122 9.85 11.92 11.27
C ALA A 122 10.53 11.15 12.44
N PRO A 123 9.87 10.87 13.59
CA PRO A 123 10.52 10.13 14.68
C PRO A 123 10.98 8.73 14.27
N SER A 124 10.27 8.08 13.36
CA SER A 124 10.66 6.77 12.87
C SER A 124 11.89 6.84 11.96
N LEU A 125 11.98 7.86 11.10
CA LEU A 125 13.13 8.11 10.24
C LEU A 125 14.37 8.54 11.05
N GLU A 126 14.19 9.42 12.05
CA GLU A 126 15.25 9.82 12.96
C GLU A 126 15.85 8.63 13.69
N LYS A 127 15.01 7.75 14.22
CA LYS A 127 15.44 6.53 14.90
C LYS A 127 16.15 5.57 13.95
N HIS A 128 15.65 5.43 12.71
CA HIS A 128 16.21 4.51 11.72
C HIS A 128 17.59 4.96 11.24
N HIS A 129 17.74 6.24 10.92
CA HIS A 129 18.97 6.78 10.34
C HIS A 129 19.95 7.37 11.37
N GLY A 130 19.53 7.56 12.62
CA GLY A 130 20.34 8.17 13.66
C GLY A 130 20.62 9.66 13.40
N VAL A 131 19.69 10.38 12.80
CA VAL A 131 19.80 11.80 12.44
C VAL A 131 18.66 12.61 13.07
N LEU A 132 18.86 13.91 13.22
CA LEU A 132 17.81 14.85 13.65
C LEU A 132 17.17 15.49 12.41
N ILE A 133 15.84 15.52 12.37
CA ILE A 133 15.06 16.12 11.28
C ILE A 133 14.45 17.43 11.75
N LEU A 134 14.89 18.54 11.18
CA LEU A 134 14.36 19.87 11.53
C LEU A 134 13.02 20.12 10.82
N GLU A 135 12.19 20.97 11.41
CA GLU A 135 10.91 21.40 10.83
C GLU A 135 11.08 22.03 9.42
N SER A 136 12.16 22.77 9.20
CA SER A 136 12.52 23.29 7.89
C SER A 136 12.76 22.19 6.86
N GLY A 137 13.41 21.10 7.28
CA GLY A 137 13.64 19.93 6.42
C GLY A 137 12.34 19.26 5.96
N LEU A 138 11.34 19.16 6.84
CA LEU A 138 10.01 18.64 6.48
C LEU A 138 9.32 19.52 5.45
N LYS A 139 9.33 20.84 5.64
CA LYS A 139 8.75 21.82 4.70
C LYS A 139 9.45 21.78 3.34
N GLU A 140 10.77 21.76 3.32
CA GLU A 140 11.56 21.68 2.11
C GLU A 140 11.34 20.35 1.36
N ALA A 141 11.25 19.23 2.07
CA ALA A 141 10.96 17.93 1.44
C ALA A 141 9.61 17.96 0.70
N VAL A 142 8.59 18.57 1.28
CA VAL A 142 7.28 18.74 0.63
C VAL A 142 7.38 19.71 -0.54
N ALA A 143 8.00 20.88 -0.37
CA ALA A 143 8.11 21.90 -1.41
C ALA A 143 8.90 21.38 -2.63
N LEU A 144 10.09 20.80 -2.40
CA LEU A 144 10.96 20.31 -3.47
C LEU A 144 10.34 19.09 -4.17
N SER A 145 9.75 18.15 -3.43
CA SER A 145 9.10 17.01 -4.05
C SER A 145 7.89 17.40 -4.89
N SER A 146 7.10 18.38 -4.44
CA SER A 146 5.96 18.91 -5.19
C SER A 146 6.38 19.59 -6.48
N ARG A 147 7.51 20.32 -6.44
CA ARG A 147 8.01 21.07 -7.60
C ARG A 147 8.72 20.21 -8.64
N TYR A 148 9.50 19.22 -8.21
CA TYR A 148 10.43 18.51 -9.09
C TYR A 148 10.08 17.05 -9.33
N ILE A 149 9.25 16.42 -8.50
CA ILE A 149 8.86 15.02 -8.69
C ILE A 149 7.48 14.94 -9.31
N VAL A 150 7.46 14.65 -10.61
CA VAL A 150 6.25 14.44 -11.39
C VAL A 150 5.87 12.95 -11.38
N GLY A 151 4.57 12.63 -11.40
CA GLY A 151 4.06 11.26 -11.49
C GLY A 151 3.95 10.52 -10.15
N ARG A 152 4.37 11.14 -9.04
CA ARG A 152 4.14 10.65 -7.66
C ARG A 152 3.38 11.71 -6.86
N GLN A 153 2.66 11.27 -5.84
CA GLN A 153 1.81 12.14 -5.03
C GLN A 153 2.37 12.33 -3.61
N LEU A 154 1.96 13.42 -2.96
CA LEU A 154 2.16 13.63 -1.53
C LEU A 154 1.28 12.64 -0.73
N PRO A 155 1.69 12.20 0.47
CA PRO A 155 2.95 12.53 1.12
C PRO A 155 4.13 11.64 0.67
N ASP A 156 3.91 10.58 -0.10
CA ASP A 156 4.87 9.54 -0.43
C ASP A 156 6.15 10.09 -1.09
N LYS A 157 6.04 10.97 -2.08
CA LYS A 157 7.20 11.58 -2.73
C LYS A 157 8.05 12.41 -1.76
N ALA A 158 7.44 13.10 -0.80
CA ALA A 158 8.16 13.89 0.20
C ALA A 158 8.85 13.00 1.24
N ILE A 159 8.20 11.92 1.66
CA ILE A 159 8.80 10.91 2.55
C ILE A 159 10.04 10.30 1.89
N SER A 160 9.99 9.94 0.61
CA SER A 160 11.14 9.40 -0.12
C SER A 160 12.30 10.38 -0.22
N VAL A 161 12.03 11.66 -0.44
CA VAL A 161 13.07 12.71 -0.45
C VAL A 161 13.71 12.82 0.93
N LEU A 162 12.91 12.84 1.98
CA LEU A 162 13.37 12.95 3.36
C LEU A 162 14.21 11.74 3.77
N ASP A 163 13.75 10.54 3.48
CA ASP A 163 14.46 9.27 3.74
C ASP A 163 15.84 9.25 3.06
N THR A 164 15.87 9.64 1.78
CA THR A 164 17.12 9.74 1.01
C THR A 164 18.08 10.79 1.61
N ALA A 165 17.55 11.95 2.05
CA ALA A 165 18.36 12.98 2.68
C ALA A 165 18.93 12.50 4.01
N CYS A 166 18.13 11.84 4.84
CA CYS A 166 18.57 11.25 6.11
C CYS A 166 19.68 10.22 5.91
N SER A 167 19.52 9.32 4.93
CA SER A 167 20.56 8.35 4.55
C SER A 167 21.88 9.02 4.18
N ARG A 168 21.84 10.08 3.36
CA ARG A 168 23.04 10.80 2.95
C ARG A 168 23.72 11.51 4.12
N VAL A 169 22.96 12.12 5.03
CA VAL A 169 23.48 12.74 6.23
C VAL A 169 24.13 11.72 7.15
N ALA A 170 23.49 10.59 7.38
CA ALA A 170 24.03 9.49 8.20
C ALA A 170 25.36 8.97 7.64
N ILE A 171 25.46 8.77 6.33
CA ILE A 171 26.71 8.37 5.67
C ILE A 171 27.79 9.45 5.83
N ALA A 172 27.46 10.72 5.63
CA ALA A 172 28.40 11.83 5.75
C ALA A 172 28.93 11.98 7.18
N GLN A 173 28.12 11.76 8.20
CA GLN A 173 28.54 11.82 9.62
C GLN A 173 29.50 10.67 9.98
N ASN A 174 29.38 9.52 9.32
CA ASN A 174 30.21 8.34 9.59
C ASN A 174 31.43 8.25 8.65
N SER A 175 31.55 9.10 7.63
CA SER A 175 32.69 9.13 6.72
C SER A 175 33.80 10.06 7.25
N LYS A 176 35.06 9.62 7.17
CA LYS A 176 36.21 10.52 7.43
C LYS A 176 36.16 11.67 6.41
N PRO A 177 36.28 12.95 6.84
CA PRO A 177 36.39 14.07 5.91
C PRO A 177 37.54 13.85 4.94
N LEU A 178 37.32 14.13 3.65
CA LEU A 178 38.34 13.99 2.59
C LEU A 178 39.65 14.70 2.95
N ALA A 179 39.60 15.81 3.69
CA ALA A 179 40.76 16.55 4.18
C ALA A 179 41.65 15.74 5.16
N LEU A 180 41.12 14.70 5.79
CA LEU A 180 41.88 13.86 6.73
C LEU A 180 42.34 12.54 6.10
N GLN A 181 41.94 12.22 4.87
CA GLN A 181 42.36 11.00 4.19
C GLN A 181 43.77 11.12 3.57
N GLY A 182 44.31 12.31 3.46
CA GLY A 182 45.69 12.57 2.96
C GLY A 182 46.76 12.75 4.02
N LEU A 183 46.42 12.58 5.31
CA LEU A 183 47.34 12.75 6.45
C LEU A 183 47.71 11.46 7.17
N SER A 184 47.48 10.32 6.55
CA SER A 184 47.88 8.99 7.06
C SER A 184 48.89 8.30 6.17
#